data_b4d1962cf67b46a8d3c7887a127f4bd6
#
_entry.id   b4d1962cf67b46a8d3c7887a127f4bd6
#
_cell.length_a   1.000
_cell.length_b   1.000
_cell.length_c   1.000
_cell.angle_alpha   90.00
_cell.angle_beta   90.00
_cell.angle_gamma   90.00
#
_symmetry.space_group_name_H-M   'P 1'
#
loop_
_entity.id
_entity.type
_entity.pdbx_description
1 polymer ?
#
loop_
_entity_poly.entity_id
_entity_poly.type
_entity_poly.pdbx_seq_one_letter_code
_entity_poly.pdbx_strand_id
1 'polypeptide(L)'
;MLADKNAKNLIVTAMQRYAADIANEQTITVVNLPNDDMKGRIIGREGRNIRTIEAITGVDLIIDDTPEAVVISSFDPLRREIARLTLETLIKDGRIHPTRIEEIYDKTSKDLKQKMMEYGNDALFELGITKMDTELVELVGKLHFRTSYGQNALTHSIEVAELAGVLAGEFDEDVNLAKRAGLLLSLIHI
;
A
#
# COMPACT_ATOMS: atom_id res chain seq x y z
N MET A 1 -26.51 29.30 -9.96
CA MET A 1 -26.99 28.45 -11.10
C MET A 1 -25.97 28.25 -12.20
N LEU A 2 -25.44 29.31 -12.87
CA LEU A 2 -24.45 29.15 -13.96
C LEU A 2 -23.07 28.68 -13.42
N ALA A 3 -22.63 29.22 -12.29
CA ALA A 3 -21.38 28.84 -11.62
C ALA A 3 -21.38 27.36 -11.18
N ASP A 4 -22.48 26.88 -10.61
CA ASP A 4 -22.63 25.48 -10.17
C ASP A 4 -22.58 24.51 -11.35
N LYS A 5 -23.21 24.89 -12.47
CA LYS A 5 -23.18 24.08 -13.69
C LYS A 5 -21.79 24.01 -14.29
N ASN A 6 -21.06 25.13 -14.30
CA ASN A 6 -19.67 25.18 -14.77
C ASN A 6 -18.75 24.38 -13.87
N ALA A 7 -18.89 24.48 -12.54
CA ALA A 7 -18.11 23.68 -11.58
C ALA A 7 -18.36 22.18 -11.76
N LYS A 8 -19.62 21.74 -11.90
CA LYS A 8 -19.95 20.33 -12.16
C LYS A 8 -19.34 19.83 -13.48
N ASN A 9 -19.42 20.62 -14.55
CA ASN A 9 -18.83 20.24 -15.84
C ASN A 9 -17.30 20.14 -15.75
N LEU A 10 -16.65 21.03 -15.01
CA LEU A 10 -15.19 21.00 -14.81
C LEU A 10 -14.78 19.75 -14.05
N ILE A 11 -15.50 19.41 -12.97
CA ILE A 11 -15.25 18.19 -12.17
C ILE A 11 -15.44 16.94 -13.03
N VAL A 12 -16.52 16.84 -13.80
CA VAL A 12 -16.78 15.68 -14.67
C VAL A 12 -15.69 15.54 -15.72
N THR A 13 -15.27 16.65 -16.34
CA THR A 13 -14.19 16.64 -17.34
C THR A 13 -12.86 16.23 -16.72
N ALA A 14 -12.54 16.71 -15.53
CA ALA A 14 -11.33 16.30 -14.80
C ALA A 14 -11.36 14.80 -14.46
N MET A 15 -12.49 14.30 -13.93
CA MET A 15 -12.68 12.88 -13.65
C MET A 15 -12.50 12.00 -14.90
N GLN A 16 -13.06 12.40 -16.04
CA GLN A 16 -12.92 11.63 -17.29
C GLN A 16 -11.48 11.60 -17.81
N ARG A 17 -10.71 12.66 -17.61
CA ARG A 17 -9.31 12.75 -18.06
C ARG A 17 -8.36 11.96 -17.18
N TYR A 18 -8.57 11.97 -15.86
CA TYR A 18 -7.62 11.43 -14.89
C TYR A 18 -8.03 10.08 -14.32
N ALA A 19 -9.26 9.59 -14.56
CA ALA A 19 -9.74 8.33 -13.99
C ALA A 19 -8.86 7.12 -14.36
N ALA A 20 -8.37 7.06 -15.60
CA ALA A 20 -7.51 5.97 -16.06
C ALA A 20 -6.11 6.06 -15.41
N ASP A 21 -5.54 7.26 -15.31
CA ASP A 21 -4.22 7.48 -14.71
C ASP A 21 -4.24 7.15 -13.22
N ILE A 22 -5.27 7.61 -12.49
CA ILE A 22 -5.46 7.30 -11.07
C ILE A 22 -5.67 5.80 -10.85
N ALA A 23 -6.45 5.13 -11.71
CA ALA A 23 -6.65 3.68 -11.61
C ALA A 23 -5.34 2.92 -11.82
N ASN A 24 -4.52 3.33 -12.77
CA ASN A 24 -3.21 2.73 -13.04
C ASN A 24 -2.25 2.94 -11.87
N GLU A 25 -2.15 4.15 -11.31
CA GLU A 25 -1.31 4.44 -10.13
C GLU A 25 -1.70 3.58 -8.92
N GLN A 26 -2.98 3.22 -8.80
CA GLN A 26 -3.48 2.41 -7.69
C GLN A 26 -3.29 0.91 -7.87
N THR A 27 -3.03 0.42 -9.09
CA THR A 27 -2.98 -1.03 -9.39
C THR A 27 -1.61 -1.53 -9.81
N ILE A 28 -0.70 -0.66 -10.20
CA ILE A 28 0.63 -1.04 -10.69
C ILE A 28 1.76 -0.42 -9.87
N THR A 29 2.89 -1.11 -9.86
CA THR A 29 4.16 -0.63 -9.28
C THR A 29 5.30 -0.99 -10.22
N VAL A 30 6.13 -0.02 -10.58
CA VAL A 30 7.28 -0.23 -11.45
C VAL A 30 8.53 -0.51 -10.62
N VAL A 31 9.26 -1.55 -10.96
CA VAL A 31 10.57 -1.89 -10.39
C VAL A 31 11.63 -1.67 -11.45
N ASN A 32 12.58 -0.77 -11.15
CA ASN A 32 13.70 -0.50 -12.05
C ASN A 32 14.77 -1.59 -11.95
N LEU A 33 15.28 -2.00 -13.10
CA LEU A 33 16.34 -2.99 -13.23
C LEU A 33 17.67 -2.30 -13.54
N PRO A 34 18.79 -2.83 -13.10
CA PRO A 34 20.11 -2.30 -13.41
C PRO A 34 20.53 -2.47 -14.88
N ASN A 35 19.92 -3.43 -15.57
CA ASN A 35 20.08 -3.73 -17.01
C ASN A 35 18.99 -4.68 -17.49
N ASP A 36 18.79 -4.76 -18.81
CA ASP A 36 17.80 -5.65 -19.42
C ASP A 36 18.09 -7.15 -19.27
N ASP A 37 19.36 -7.56 -19.08
CA ASP A 37 19.71 -8.96 -18.84
C ASP A 37 19.01 -9.52 -17.59
N MET A 38 18.69 -8.65 -16.65
CA MET A 38 17.97 -9.02 -15.43
C MET A 38 16.57 -9.53 -15.71
N LYS A 39 15.89 -9.05 -16.77
CA LYS A 39 14.57 -9.57 -17.20
C LYS A 39 14.63 -11.06 -17.47
N GLY A 40 15.63 -11.51 -18.22
CA GLY A 40 15.82 -12.94 -18.53
C GLY A 40 16.03 -13.78 -17.27
N ARG A 41 16.72 -13.22 -16.24
CA ARG A 41 16.95 -13.88 -14.95
C ARG A 41 15.68 -13.94 -14.09
N ILE A 42 14.87 -12.88 -14.11
CA ILE A 42 13.56 -12.85 -13.43
C ILE A 42 12.61 -13.84 -14.07
N ILE A 43 12.56 -13.93 -15.39
CA ILE A 43 11.75 -14.92 -16.10
C ILE A 43 12.26 -16.33 -15.76
N GLY A 44 13.57 -16.56 -15.85
CA GLY A 44 14.19 -17.84 -15.64
C GLY A 44 13.92 -18.84 -16.79
N ARG A 45 14.56 -20.02 -16.72
CA ARG A 45 14.37 -21.06 -17.73
C ARG A 45 12.89 -21.48 -17.77
N GLU A 46 12.29 -21.42 -18.98
CA GLU A 46 10.89 -21.77 -19.22
C GLU A 46 9.88 -21.01 -18.32
N GLY A 47 10.21 -19.78 -17.89
CA GLY A 47 9.35 -18.98 -17.01
C GLY A 47 9.24 -19.49 -15.57
N ARG A 48 10.18 -20.30 -15.10
CA ARG A 48 10.11 -20.94 -13.78
C ARG A 48 10.14 -19.94 -12.64
N ASN A 49 11.03 -18.93 -12.72
CA ASN A 49 11.20 -17.96 -11.63
C ASN A 49 10.00 -17.01 -11.56
N ILE A 50 9.54 -16.47 -12.70
CA ILE A 50 8.39 -15.57 -12.73
C ILE A 50 7.14 -16.26 -12.17
N ARG A 51 6.85 -17.50 -12.60
CA ARG A 51 5.72 -18.26 -12.05
C ARG A 51 5.83 -18.51 -10.54
N THR A 52 7.04 -18.71 -10.01
CA THR A 52 7.24 -18.86 -8.57
C THR A 52 6.92 -17.55 -7.85
N ILE A 53 7.42 -16.40 -8.34
CA ILE A 53 7.15 -15.09 -7.74
C ILE A 53 5.65 -14.80 -7.75
N GLU A 54 4.98 -14.96 -8.90
CA GLU A 54 3.53 -14.73 -9.03
C GLU A 54 2.72 -15.65 -8.09
N ALA A 55 3.08 -16.93 -8.02
CA ALA A 55 2.37 -17.89 -7.19
C ALA A 55 2.46 -17.57 -5.67
N ILE A 56 3.63 -17.14 -5.17
CA ILE A 56 3.81 -16.87 -3.74
C ILE A 56 3.34 -15.49 -3.32
N THR A 57 3.46 -14.48 -4.21
CA THR A 57 3.07 -13.09 -3.89
C THR A 57 1.61 -12.80 -4.23
N GLY A 58 1.03 -13.54 -5.18
CA GLY A 58 -0.32 -13.31 -5.67
C GLY A 58 -0.46 -12.02 -6.49
N VAL A 59 0.60 -11.60 -7.16
CA VAL A 59 0.61 -10.47 -8.11
C VAL A 59 0.88 -10.99 -9.52
N ASP A 60 0.58 -10.18 -10.53
CA ASP A 60 1.00 -10.41 -11.92
C ASP A 60 2.26 -9.60 -12.22
N LEU A 61 3.26 -10.24 -12.86
CA LEU A 61 4.48 -9.59 -13.32
C LEU A 61 4.41 -9.37 -14.82
N ILE A 62 4.40 -8.11 -15.24
CA ILE A 62 4.39 -7.72 -16.64
C ILE A 62 5.81 -7.34 -17.05
N ILE A 63 6.39 -8.13 -17.93
CA ILE A 63 7.72 -7.92 -18.51
C ILE A 63 7.52 -7.66 -20.00
N ASP A 64 7.58 -6.41 -20.37
CA ASP A 64 7.42 -5.92 -21.74
C ASP A 64 8.74 -5.35 -22.29
N ASP A 65 8.65 -4.67 -23.44
CA ASP A 65 9.79 -4.05 -24.12
C ASP A 65 10.26 -2.74 -23.45
N THR A 66 9.62 -2.30 -22.34
CA THR A 66 10.05 -1.12 -21.59
C THR A 66 11.46 -1.33 -21.05
N PRO A 67 12.45 -0.49 -21.42
CA PRO A 67 13.85 -0.68 -21.00
C PRO A 67 13.98 -0.69 -19.48
N GLU A 68 14.79 -1.61 -18.96
CA GLU A 68 15.22 -1.65 -17.56
C GLU A 68 14.09 -1.56 -16.52
N ALA A 69 12.92 -2.12 -16.83
CA ALA A 69 11.77 -2.09 -15.93
C ALA A 69 10.96 -3.40 -15.95
N VAL A 70 10.34 -3.69 -14.80
CA VAL A 70 9.31 -4.72 -14.62
C VAL A 70 8.14 -4.08 -13.91
N VAL A 71 6.94 -4.36 -14.38
CA VAL A 71 5.70 -3.85 -13.79
C VAL A 71 5.05 -4.94 -12.95
N ILE A 72 4.72 -4.61 -11.71
CA ILE A 72 3.96 -5.45 -10.79
C ILE A 72 2.52 -4.97 -10.81
N SER A 73 1.56 -5.84 -11.06
CA SER A 73 0.13 -5.54 -11.10
C SER A 73 -0.62 -6.35 -10.03
N SER A 74 -1.38 -5.67 -9.21
CA SER A 74 -2.34 -6.26 -8.26
C SER A 74 -3.26 -5.19 -7.69
N PHE A 75 -4.49 -5.53 -7.36
CA PHE A 75 -5.40 -4.64 -6.64
C PHE A 75 -5.03 -4.48 -5.16
N ASP A 76 -4.31 -5.45 -4.58
CA ASP A 76 -3.87 -5.41 -3.19
C ASP A 76 -2.52 -4.66 -3.07
N PRO A 77 -2.50 -3.45 -2.46
CA PRO A 77 -1.29 -2.66 -2.34
C PRO A 77 -0.23 -3.32 -1.46
N LEU A 78 -0.64 -4.12 -0.47
CA LEU A 78 0.29 -4.83 0.40
C LEU A 78 1.03 -5.94 -0.37
N ARG A 79 0.31 -6.70 -1.20
CA ARG A 79 0.92 -7.72 -2.07
C ARG A 79 1.90 -7.09 -3.05
N ARG A 80 1.55 -5.94 -3.65
CA ARG A 80 2.47 -5.20 -4.54
C ARG A 80 3.74 -4.78 -3.81
N GLU A 81 3.61 -4.26 -2.58
CA GLU A 81 4.77 -3.82 -1.80
C GLU A 81 5.67 -5.00 -1.41
N ILE A 82 5.10 -6.14 -0.98
CA ILE A 82 5.85 -7.37 -0.70
C ILE A 82 6.59 -7.83 -1.96
N ALA A 83 5.91 -7.88 -3.11
CA ALA A 83 6.50 -8.29 -4.38
C ALA A 83 7.62 -7.34 -4.81
N ARG A 84 7.43 -6.01 -4.69
CA ARG A 84 8.43 -4.99 -4.97
C ARG A 84 9.70 -5.19 -4.14
N LEU A 85 9.56 -5.27 -2.82
CA LEU A 85 10.68 -5.45 -1.90
C LEU A 85 11.40 -6.80 -2.13
N THR A 86 10.65 -7.85 -2.43
CA THR A 86 11.19 -9.17 -2.77
C THR A 86 12.02 -9.09 -4.05
N LEU A 87 11.49 -8.50 -5.12
CA LEU A 87 12.21 -8.31 -6.38
C LEU A 87 13.46 -7.45 -6.22
N GLU A 88 13.37 -6.29 -5.56
CA GLU A 88 14.51 -5.42 -5.31
C GLU A 88 15.64 -6.14 -4.55
N THR A 89 15.26 -6.96 -3.57
CA THR A 89 16.24 -7.75 -2.79
C THR A 89 16.88 -8.83 -3.64
N LEU A 90 16.11 -9.54 -4.47
CA LEU A 90 16.61 -10.54 -5.41
C LEU A 90 17.55 -9.93 -6.46
N ILE A 91 17.21 -8.75 -6.98
CA ILE A 91 18.03 -8.01 -7.94
C ILE A 91 19.39 -7.63 -7.31
N LYS A 92 19.38 -7.11 -6.09
CA LYS A 92 20.60 -6.75 -5.33
C LYS A 92 21.46 -7.97 -5.00
N ASP A 93 20.85 -9.08 -4.60
CA ASP A 93 21.53 -10.34 -4.29
C ASP A 93 22.08 -11.03 -5.57
N GLY A 94 21.45 -10.80 -6.70
CA GLY A 94 21.84 -11.35 -7.99
C GLY A 94 21.56 -12.85 -8.15
N ARG A 95 21.00 -13.54 -7.18
CA ARG A 95 20.66 -14.97 -7.20
C ARG A 95 19.16 -15.17 -7.29
N ILE A 96 18.66 -15.43 -8.50
CA ILE A 96 17.24 -15.59 -8.77
C ILE A 96 16.97 -17.05 -9.14
N HIS A 97 16.48 -17.83 -8.17
CA HIS A 97 16.01 -19.21 -8.34
C HIS A 97 14.89 -19.51 -7.32
N PRO A 98 14.01 -20.48 -7.54
CA PRO A 98 12.80 -20.69 -6.76
C PRO A 98 13.01 -20.71 -5.24
N THR A 99 13.91 -21.52 -4.73
CA THR A 99 14.19 -21.60 -3.29
C THR A 99 14.61 -20.25 -2.69
N ARG A 100 15.45 -19.49 -3.42
CA ARG A 100 15.88 -18.16 -2.96
C ARG A 100 14.75 -17.15 -3.00
N ILE A 101 13.85 -17.27 -3.96
CA ILE A 101 12.64 -16.42 -4.06
C ILE A 101 11.76 -16.65 -2.83
N GLU A 102 11.50 -17.90 -2.46
CA GLU A 102 10.73 -18.27 -1.26
C GLU A 102 11.38 -17.73 0.03
N GLU A 103 12.68 -17.92 0.21
CA GLU A 103 13.43 -17.41 1.37
C GLU A 103 13.31 -15.88 1.52
N ILE A 104 13.52 -15.15 0.42
CA ILE A 104 13.44 -13.68 0.41
C ILE A 104 12.00 -13.22 0.68
N TYR A 105 11.02 -13.87 0.06
CA TYR A 105 9.60 -13.57 0.29
C TYR A 105 9.22 -13.74 1.77
N ASP A 106 9.59 -14.84 2.39
CA ASP A 106 9.30 -15.11 3.80
C ASP A 106 9.93 -14.06 4.72
N LYS A 107 11.18 -13.71 4.42
CA LYS A 107 11.88 -12.64 5.16
C LYS A 107 11.18 -11.31 4.98
N THR A 108 10.92 -10.90 3.75
CA THR A 108 10.27 -9.62 3.42
C THR A 108 8.89 -9.51 4.04
N SER A 109 8.11 -10.59 4.02
CA SER A 109 6.78 -10.64 4.64
C SER A 109 6.84 -10.43 6.16
N LYS A 110 7.82 -11.04 6.84
CA LYS A 110 8.03 -10.85 8.28
C LYS A 110 8.47 -9.42 8.61
N ASP A 111 9.44 -8.89 7.84
CA ASP A 111 9.95 -7.53 8.02
C ASP A 111 8.83 -6.49 7.78
N LEU A 112 7.96 -6.73 6.79
CA LEU A 112 6.83 -5.84 6.51
C LEU A 112 5.76 -5.90 7.60
N LYS A 113 5.50 -7.10 8.15
CA LYS A 113 4.60 -7.26 9.29
C LYS A 113 5.10 -6.49 10.51
N GLN A 114 6.40 -6.52 10.78
CA GLN A 114 7.00 -5.72 11.85
C GLN A 114 6.81 -4.22 11.60
N LYS A 115 7.04 -3.76 10.37
CA LYS A 115 6.81 -2.35 10.00
C LYS A 115 5.34 -1.93 10.16
N MET A 116 4.39 -2.79 9.82
CA MET A 116 2.97 -2.50 10.08
C MET A 116 2.72 -2.29 11.57
N MET A 117 3.30 -3.13 12.44
CA MET A 117 3.20 -2.94 13.88
C MET A 117 3.84 -1.61 14.34
N GLU A 118 4.97 -1.23 13.77
CA GLU A 118 5.63 0.06 14.05
C GLU A 118 4.72 1.23 13.67
N TYR A 119 4.22 1.28 12.44
CA TYR A 119 3.29 2.34 12.00
C TYR A 119 2.01 2.41 12.84
N GLY A 120 1.47 1.25 13.23
CA GLY A 120 0.29 1.22 14.11
C GLY A 120 0.59 1.78 15.50
N ASN A 121 1.71 1.41 16.09
CA ASN A 121 2.13 1.93 17.41
C ASN A 121 2.45 3.43 17.36
N ASP A 122 3.10 3.91 16.30
CA ASP A 122 3.41 5.33 16.12
C ASP A 122 2.11 6.15 16.04
N ALA A 123 1.11 5.69 15.31
CA ALA A 123 -0.20 6.34 15.25
C ALA A 123 -0.90 6.37 16.60
N LEU A 124 -0.85 5.29 17.39
CA LEU A 124 -1.40 5.25 18.75
C LEU A 124 -0.68 6.22 19.67
N PHE A 125 0.65 6.28 19.57
CA PHE A 125 1.46 7.18 20.37
C PHE A 125 1.14 8.66 20.07
N GLU A 126 1.05 9.02 18.80
CA GLU A 126 0.70 10.36 18.32
C GLU A 126 -0.67 10.81 18.85
N LEU A 127 -1.65 9.93 18.84
CA LEU A 127 -3.01 10.21 19.33
C LEU A 127 -3.15 10.11 20.86
N GLY A 128 -2.15 9.63 21.59
CA GLY A 128 -2.19 9.39 23.03
C GLY A 128 -3.07 8.20 23.43
N ILE A 129 -3.28 7.24 22.54
CA ILE A 129 -4.07 6.02 22.79
C ILE A 129 -3.19 4.97 23.46
N THR A 130 -3.44 4.65 24.73
CA THR A 130 -2.53 3.84 25.55
C THR A 130 -2.72 2.32 25.44
N LYS A 131 -3.91 1.85 25.02
CA LYS A 131 -4.22 0.41 24.91
C LYS A 131 -5.06 0.12 23.69
N MET A 132 -4.56 -0.78 22.85
CA MET A 132 -5.29 -1.36 21.72
C MET A 132 -4.86 -2.83 21.56
N ASP A 133 -5.77 -3.66 21.08
CA ASP A 133 -5.47 -5.05 20.76
C ASP A 133 -4.41 -5.12 19.66
N THR A 134 -3.49 -6.09 19.76
CA THR A 134 -2.35 -6.22 18.85
C THR A 134 -2.80 -6.41 17.39
N GLU A 135 -3.90 -7.14 17.18
CA GLU A 135 -4.44 -7.35 15.83
C GLU A 135 -4.98 -6.03 15.25
N LEU A 136 -5.61 -5.19 16.06
CA LEU A 136 -6.08 -3.87 15.63
C LEU A 136 -4.91 -2.92 15.34
N VAL A 137 -3.82 -2.99 16.13
CA VAL A 137 -2.61 -2.20 15.85
C VAL A 137 -2.01 -2.58 14.50
N GLU A 138 -1.93 -3.88 14.19
CA GLU A 138 -1.47 -4.37 12.89
C GLU A 138 -2.36 -3.87 11.75
N LEU A 139 -3.69 -3.91 11.92
CA LEU A 139 -4.64 -3.40 10.94
C LEU A 139 -4.52 -1.89 10.73
N VAL A 140 -4.35 -1.11 11.81
CA VAL A 140 -4.08 0.34 11.71
C VAL A 140 -2.81 0.58 10.91
N GLY A 141 -1.72 -0.13 11.22
CA GLY A 141 -0.48 -0.01 10.47
C GLY A 141 -0.58 -0.42 9.01
N LYS A 142 -1.46 -1.37 8.68
CA LYS A 142 -1.75 -1.78 7.29
C LYS A 142 -2.33 -0.62 6.46
N LEU A 143 -3.04 0.33 7.08
CA LEU A 143 -3.55 1.54 6.42
C LEU A 143 -2.44 2.38 5.78
N HIS A 144 -1.20 2.31 6.27
CA HIS A 144 -0.05 3.01 5.71
C HIS A 144 0.18 2.67 4.22
N PHE A 145 -0.11 1.43 3.83
CA PHE A 145 0.09 0.93 2.46
C PHE A 145 -1.12 1.18 1.55
N ARG A 146 -2.15 1.81 2.07
CA ARG A 146 -3.39 2.06 1.35
C ARG A 146 -3.54 3.54 1.01
N THR A 147 -3.91 3.80 -0.22
CA THR A 147 -4.27 5.13 -0.70
C THR A 147 -5.75 5.14 -1.09
N SER A 148 -6.48 6.16 -0.68
CA SER A 148 -7.87 6.36 -1.05
C SER A 148 -8.07 7.82 -1.44
N TYR A 149 -8.63 8.07 -2.63
CA TYR A 149 -8.83 9.42 -3.16
C TYR A 149 -7.57 10.31 -3.17
N GLY A 150 -6.39 9.69 -3.42
CA GLY A 150 -5.11 10.40 -3.43
C GLY A 150 -4.50 10.69 -2.05
N GLN A 151 -5.14 10.26 -0.95
CA GLN A 151 -4.64 10.41 0.41
C GLN A 151 -4.19 9.06 0.99
N ASN A 152 -3.13 9.10 1.79
CA ASN A 152 -2.72 7.94 2.60
C ASN A 152 -3.78 7.66 3.66
N ALA A 153 -4.28 6.43 3.73
CA ALA A 153 -5.38 6.07 4.61
C ALA A 153 -5.02 6.17 6.10
N LEU A 154 -3.76 5.90 6.48
CA LEU A 154 -3.31 6.05 7.88
C LEU A 154 -3.29 7.53 8.29
N THR A 155 -2.68 8.39 7.48
CA THR A 155 -2.63 9.84 7.74
C THR A 155 -4.04 10.40 7.86
N HIS A 156 -4.92 10.06 6.94
CA HIS A 156 -6.33 10.47 7.00
C HIS A 156 -7.01 9.98 8.29
N SER A 157 -6.77 8.74 8.71
CA SER A 157 -7.37 8.20 9.95
C SER A 157 -6.88 8.91 11.21
N ILE A 158 -5.61 9.34 11.24
CA ILE A 158 -5.04 10.14 12.33
C ILE A 158 -5.73 11.51 12.36
N GLU A 159 -5.83 12.21 11.24
CA GLU A 159 -6.53 13.50 11.13
C GLU A 159 -7.99 13.41 11.58
N VAL A 160 -8.71 12.37 11.17
CA VAL A 160 -10.10 12.13 11.60
C VAL A 160 -10.18 11.90 13.11
N ALA A 161 -9.24 11.14 13.69
CA ALA A 161 -9.18 10.89 15.11
C ALA A 161 -8.91 12.18 15.91
N GLU A 162 -7.98 13.03 15.45
CA GLU A 162 -7.69 14.32 16.08
C GLU A 162 -8.91 15.24 16.07
N LEU A 163 -9.55 15.40 14.92
CA LEU A 163 -10.76 16.22 14.78
C LEU A 163 -11.90 15.70 15.66
N ALA A 164 -12.11 14.37 15.70
CA ALA A 164 -13.11 13.75 16.57
C ALA A 164 -12.81 14.04 18.07
N GLY A 165 -11.54 13.98 18.45
CA GLY A 165 -11.11 14.29 19.81
C GLY A 165 -11.35 15.75 20.20
N VAL A 166 -11.06 16.70 19.29
CA VAL A 166 -11.33 18.13 19.50
C VAL A 166 -12.83 18.37 19.70
N LEU A 167 -13.67 17.81 18.80
CA LEU A 167 -15.12 17.96 18.90
C LEU A 167 -15.68 17.37 20.21
N ALA A 168 -15.21 16.17 20.59
CA ALA A 168 -15.64 15.56 21.86
C ALA A 168 -15.30 16.43 23.08
N GLY A 169 -14.11 17.06 23.08
CA GLY A 169 -13.73 18.00 24.15
C GLY A 169 -14.63 19.24 24.22
N GLU A 170 -15.09 19.76 23.07
CA GLU A 170 -16.02 20.90 23.02
C GLU A 170 -17.43 20.55 23.53
N PHE A 171 -17.81 19.28 23.46
CA PHE A 171 -19.12 18.79 23.92
C PHE A 171 -19.08 18.09 25.27
N ASP A 172 -17.97 18.18 26.02
CA ASP A 172 -17.74 17.48 27.29
C ASP A 172 -17.91 15.96 27.22
N GLU A 173 -17.56 15.37 26.08
CA GLU A 173 -17.62 13.93 25.81
C GLU A 173 -16.25 13.27 25.98
N ASP A 174 -16.19 11.91 25.94
CA ASP A 174 -14.94 11.16 26.09
C ASP A 174 -14.04 11.32 24.86
N VAL A 175 -13.03 12.16 25.00
CA VAL A 175 -12.01 12.46 23.97
C VAL A 175 -11.27 11.20 23.53
N ASN A 176 -10.92 10.29 24.46
CA ASN A 176 -10.17 9.08 24.12
C ASN A 176 -11.02 8.10 23.31
N LEU A 177 -12.29 7.95 23.68
CA LEU A 177 -13.23 7.12 22.92
C LEU A 177 -13.44 7.68 21.51
N ALA A 178 -13.62 8.99 21.39
CA ALA A 178 -13.80 9.67 20.11
C ALA A 178 -12.58 9.51 19.19
N LYS A 179 -11.36 9.71 19.71
CA LYS A 179 -10.12 9.47 18.97
C LYS A 179 -9.99 8.02 18.49
N ARG A 180 -10.28 7.06 19.36
CA ARG A 180 -10.26 5.63 19.00
C ARG A 180 -11.26 5.31 17.89
N ALA A 181 -12.48 5.82 18.01
CA ALA A 181 -13.51 5.63 16.99
C ALA A 181 -13.11 6.23 15.64
N GLY A 182 -12.57 7.46 15.64
CA GLY A 182 -12.06 8.13 14.45
C GLY A 182 -10.92 7.35 13.76
N LEU A 183 -9.94 6.88 14.53
CA LEU A 183 -8.81 6.09 14.02
C LEU A 183 -9.29 4.78 13.36
N LEU A 184 -10.26 4.10 13.96
CA LEU A 184 -10.74 2.80 13.49
C LEU A 184 -11.79 2.90 12.37
N LEU A 185 -12.30 4.10 12.07
CA LEU A 185 -13.36 4.29 11.08
C LEU A 185 -12.97 3.78 9.69
N SER A 186 -11.74 4.02 9.27
CA SER A 186 -11.25 3.61 7.94
C SER A 186 -10.96 2.11 7.83
N LEU A 187 -10.92 1.36 8.94
CA LEU A 187 -10.73 -0.09 8.93
C LEU A 187 -11.90 -0.87 8.32
N ILE A 188 -13.10 -0.26 8.26
CA ILE A 188 -14.29 -0.88 7.65
C ILE A 188 -14.09 -1.30 6.19
N HIS A 189 -13.07 -0.76 5.53
CA HIS A 189 -12.77 -1.01 4.12
C HIS A 189 -11.53 -1.90 3.90
N ILE A 190 -10.99 -2.54 4.93
CA ILE A 190 -9.83 -3.44 4.82
C ILE A 190 -10.26 -4.87 4.51
#